data_6b891820c4f6476475630ee7556baa86
#
_entry.id   6b891820c4f6476475630ee7556baa86
#
_cell.length_a   1.000
_cell.length_b   1.000
_cell.length_c   1.000
_cell.angle_alpha   90.00
_cell.angle_beta   90.00
_cell.angle_gamma   90.00
#
_symmetry.space_group_name_H-M   'P 1'
#
loop_
_entity.id
_entity.type
_entity.pdbx_description
1 polymer ?
#
loop_
_entity_poly.entity_id
_entity_poly.type
_entity_poly.pdbx_seq_one_letter_code
_entity_poly.pdbx_strand_id
1 'polypeptide(L)'
;MTWFLAGFLFFSSARPVAHEGFLPNRKLTPGRVAATERQRGGISVAMEKKVFARYKLLWSARPEFKIDHLIPRELGGADTVDNLWPQPVRARPYGADRKQLLTDVMLEKIRHGRMTIEQAREEIRRDWIDAFIDHVGMVYLK
;
A
#
# COMPACT_ATOMS: atom_id res chain seq x y z
N MET A 1 -22.18 -50.31 3.04
CA MET A 1 -20.98 -49.57 2.65
C MET A 1 -21.42 -48.17 2.20
N THR A 2 -21.39 -47.21 3.12
CA THR A 2 -21.84 -45.82 2.91
C THR A 2 -20.60 -44.93 2.83
N TRP A 3 -20.34 -44.35 1.64
CA TRP A 3 -19.26 -43.42 1.42
C TRP A 3 -19.72 -42.01 1.85
N PHE A 4 -19.14 -41.49 2.91
CA PHE A 4 -19.27 -40.09 3.28
C PHE A 4 -18.34 -39.27 2.37
N LEU A 5 -18.92 -38.54 1.44
CA LEU A 5 -18.26 -37.46 0.72
C LEU A 5 -18.18 -36.24 1.67
N ALA A 6 -17.02 -36.04 2.25
CA ALA A 6 -16.70 -34.79 2.96
C ALA A 6 -16.55 -33.68 1.91
N GLY A 7 -17.61 -32.90 1.72
CA GLY A 7 -17.57 -31.67 0.94
C GLY A 7 -16.68 -30.64 1.64
N PHE A 8 -15.49 -30.40 1.11
CA PHE A 8 -14.69 -29.24 1.46
C PHE A 8 -15.40 -28.00 0.92
N LEU A 9 -16.15 -27.33 1.80
CA LEU A 9 -16.62 -25.97 1.53
C LEU A 9 -15.41 -25.04 1.58
N PHE A 10 -14.91 -24.70 0.40
CA PHE A 10 -14.05 -23.53 0.25
C PHE A 10 -14.88 -22.29 0.59
N PHE A 11 -14.80 -21.84 1.83
CA PHE A 11 -15.20 -20.49 2.17
C PHE A 11 -14.20 -19.56 1.48
N SER A 12 -14.52 -19.15 0.25
CA SER A 12 -13.96 -17.94 -0.34
C SER A 12 -14.46 -16.79 0.54
N SER A 13 -13.66 -16.39 1.53
CA SER A 13 -13.89 -15.18 2.27
C SER A 13 -13.58 -14.01 1.35
N ALA A 14 -14.52 -13.67 0.47
CA ALA A 14 -14.54 -12.36 -0.15
C ALA A 14 -14.73 -11.36 0.98
N ARG A 15 -13.60 -10.80 1.48
CA ARG A 15 -13.64 -9.69 2.43
C ARG A 15 -14.37 -8.53 1.76
N PRO A 16 -15.34 -7.89 2.42
CA PRO A 16 -16.07 -6.80 1.82
C PRO A 16 -15.09 -5.69 1.45
N VAL A 17 -15.30 -5.08 0.28
CA VAL A 17 -14.50 -3.98 -0.28
C VAL A 17 -14.73 -2.70 0.55
N ALA A 18 -14.30 -2.72 1.82
CA ALA A 18 -14.40 -1.59 2.75
C ALA A 18 -13.26 -0.56 2.58
N HIS A 19 -12.38 -0.75 1.61
CA HIS A 19 -11.14 0.02 1.49
C HIS A 19 -11.15 1.02 0.33
N GLU A 20 -12.25 1.15 -0.40
CA GLU A 20 -12.38 2.16 -1.46
C GLU A 20 -12.18 3.56 -0.89
N GLY A 21 -11.30 4.33 -1.52
CA GLY A 21 -10.89 5.67 -1.07
C GLY A 21 -9.64 5.72 -0.19
N PHE A 22 -9.21 4.59 0.39
CA PHE A 22 -7.97 4.49 1.18
C PHE A 22 -6.82 3.80 0.43
N LEU A 23 -7.13 3.21 -0.73
CA LEU A 23 -6.16 2.57 -1.61
C LEU A 23 -5.87 3.44 -2.84
N PRO A 24 -4.63 3.40 -3.37
CA PRO A 24 -4.35 4.06 -4.62
C PRO A 24 -5.04 3.35 -5.78
N ASN A 25 -5.40 4.10 -6.81
CA ASN A 25 -5.85 3.52 -8.07
C ASN A 25 -4.69 2.74 -8.73
N ARG A 26 -4.80 1.43 -8.79
CA ARG A 26 -3.74 0.51 -9.28
C ARG A 26 -3.40 0.72 -10.75
N LYS A 27 -4.32 1.22 -11.56
CA LYS A 27 -4.03 1.58 -12.96
C LYS A 27 -3.15 2.84 -13.07
N LEU A 28 -3.28 3.75 -12.10
CA LEU A 28 -2.51 4.99 -12.04
C LEU A 28 -1.22 4.81 -11.23
N THR A 29 -1.24 4.00 -10.18
CA THR A 29 -0.10 3.74 -9.30
C THR A 29 0.11 2.23 -9.15
N PRO A 30 0.76 1.57 -10.12
CA PRO A 30 1.00 0.13 -10.08
C PRO A 30 1.98 -0.30 -8.97
N GLY A 31 2.76 0.63 -8.41
CA GLY A 31 3.77 0.34 -7.40
C GLY A 31 5.11 -0.09 -8.05
N ARG A 32 6.01 0.87 -8.26
CA ARG A 32 7.33 0.63 -8.85
C ARG A 32 8.40 0.53 -7.79
N VAL A 33 9.29 -0.45 -7.96
CA VAL A 33 10.58 -0.54 -7.27
C VAL A 33 11.60 0.25 -8.06
N ALA A 34 12.52 0.94 -7.38
CA ALA A 34 13.59 1.69 -8.02
C ALA A 34 14.58 0.72 -8.69
N ALA A 35 14.81 0.91 -9.98
CA ALA A 35 15.82 0.17 -10.74
C ALA A 35 17.18 0.87 -10.73
N THR A 36 17.22 2.17 -10.43
CA THR A 36 18.44 3.00 -10.42
C THR A 36 18.40 3.99 -9.26
N GLU A 37 19.57 4.50 -8.83
CA GLU A 37 19.69 5.55 -7.81
C GLU A 37 18.96 6.85 -8.21
N ARG A 38 18.90 7.17 -9.52
CA ARG A 38 18.14 8.32 -10.02
C ARG A 38 16.66 8.26 -9.61
N GLN A 39 16.08 7.07 -9.52
CA GLN A 39 14.68 6.85 -9.11
C GLN A 39 14.49 6.90 -7.59
N ARG A 40 15.51 7.31 -6.84
CA ARG A 40 15.52 7.51 -5.38
C ARG A 40 15.94 8.92 -4.99
N GLY A 41 15.94 9.84 -5.94
CA GLY A 41 16.42 11.21 -5.78
C GLY A 41 15.50 12.16 -5.00
N GLY A 42 14.35 11.70 -4.55
CA GLY A 42 13.35 12.48 -3.85
C GLY A 42 12.20 12.96 -4.75
N ILE A 43 11.17 13.52 -4.12
CA ILE A 43 9.96 13.99 -4.78
C ILE A 43 10.05 15.51 -4.94
N SER A 44 10.09 15.98 -6.19
CA SER A 44 10.03 17.41 -6.51
C SER A 44 8.58 17.90 -6.60
N VAL A 45 8.37 19.21 -6.45
CA VAL A 45 7.05 19.86 -6.66
C VAL A 45 6.51 19.57 -8.07
N ALA A 46 7.39 19.53 -9.07
CA ALA A 46 7.00 19.19 -10.44
C ALA A 46 6.45 17.75 -10.53
N MET A 47 7.04 16.81 -9.77
CA MET A 47 6.56 15.44 -9.69
C MET A 47 5.23 15.34 -8.93
N GLU A 48 5.08 16.05 -7.82
CA GLU A 48 3.79 16.13 -7.10
C GLU A 48 2.67 16.63 -8.01
N LYS A 49 2.91 17.70 -8.79
CA LYS A 49 1.94 18.20 -9.77
C LYS A 49 1.56 17.17 -10.83
N LYS A 50 2.52 16.36 -11.30
CA LYS A 50 2.23 15.25 -12.22
C LYS A 50 1.34 14.18 -11.59
N VAL A 51 1.57 13.84 -10.31
CA VAL A 51 0.72 12.90 -9.56
C VAL A 51 -0.71 13.46 -9.44
N PHE A 52 -0.87 14.72 -9.05
CA PHE A 52 -2.17 15.38 -8.97
C PHE A 52 -2.91 15.37 -10.31
N ALA A 53 -2.24 15.76 -11.39
CA ALA A 53 -2.82 15.74 -12.73
C ALA A 53 -3.26 14.32 -13.14
N ARG A 54 -2.46 13.30 -12.83
CA ARG A 54 -2.77 11.89 -13.13
C ARG A 54 -4.03 11.41 -12.42
N TYR A 55 -4.26 11.89 -11.19
CA TYR A 55 -5.45 11.60 -10.38
C TYR A 55 -6.62 12.57 -10.67
N LYS A 56 -6.48 13.47 -11.64
CA LYS A 56 -7.47 14.50 -11.99
C LYS A 56 -7.83 15.41 -10.81
N LEU A 57 -6.87 15.66 -9.92
CA LEU A 57 -7.01 16.56 -8.79
C LEU A 57 -6.47 17.94 -9.14
N LEU A 58 -7.15 18.99 -8.67
CA LEU A 58 -6.66 20.34 -8.78
C LEU A 58 -5.48 20.57 -7.82
N TRP A 59 -4.46 21.30 -8.26
CA TRP A 59 -3.32 21.62 -7.41
C TRP A 59 -3.70 22.41 -6.15
N SER A 60 -4.78 23.20 -6.21
CA SER A 60 -5.33 23.92 -5.06
C SER A 60 -5.76 22.98 -3.92
N ALA A 61 -6.06 21.72 -4.19
CA ALA A 61 -6.40 20.72 -3.18
C ALA A 61 -5.15 20.13 -2.46
N ARG A 62 -3.91 20.59 -2.81
CA ARG A 62 -2.65 20.05 -2.26
C ARG A 62 -2.65 19.97 -0.71
N PRO A 63 -3.22 20.94 0.05
CA PRO A 63 -3.25 20.86 1.52
C PRO A 63 -4.07 19.68 2.08
N GLU A 64 -4.98 19.12 1.30
CA GLU A 64 -5.84 18.00 1.72
C GLU A 64 -5.18 16.63 1.55
N PHE A 65 -4.05 16.58 0.82
CA PHE A 65 -3.38 15.33 0.44
C PHE A 65 -1.90 15.34 0.82
N LYS A 66 -1.41 14.15 1.15
CA LYS A 66 0.02 13.83 1.23
C LYS A 66 0.38 12.95 0.04
N ILE A 67 1.48 13.25 -0.65
CA ILE A 67 2.03 12.30 -1.64
C ILE A 67 2.70 11.17 -0.88
N ASP A 68 2.19 9.97 -1.09
CA ASP A 68 2.68 8.74 -0.47
C ASP A 68 3.23 7.77 -1.53
N HIS A 69 4.19 6.95 -1.11
CA HIS A 69 4.73 5.85 -1.92
C HIS A 69 3.87 4.59 -1.71
N LEU A 70 3.32 4.00 -2.77
CA LEU A 70 2.63 2.71 -2.62
C LEU A 70 3.60 1.66 -2.08
N ILE A 71 4.72 1.42 -2.75
CA ILE A 71 5.83 0.65 -2.18
C ILE A 71 6.72 1.61 -1.39
N PRO A 72 6.85 1.45 -0.07
CA PRO A 72 7.69 2.31 0.76
C PRO A 72 9.14 2.37 0.27
N ARG A 73 9.81 3.51 0.49
CA ARG A 73 11.23 3.68 0.12
C ARG A 73 12.13 2.67 0.80
N GLU A 74 11.83 2.33 2.04
CA GLU A 74 12.53 1.35 2.88
C GLU A 74 12.48 -0.05 2.27
N LEU A 75 11.43 -0.34 1.51
CA LEU A 75 11.29 -1.57 0.73
C LEU A 75 11.76 -1.40 -0.73
N GLY A 76 12.48 -0.34 -1.03
CA GLY A 76 13.04 -0.08 -2.35
C GLY A 76 12.06 0.60 -3.32
N GLY A 77 10.99 1.21 -2.84
CA GLY A 77 10.03 1.95 -3.66
C GLY A 77 10.66 3.12 -4.41
N ALA A 78 10.25 3.33 -5.65
CA ALA A 78 10.78 4.39 -6.51
C ALA A 78 10.10 5.73 -6.25
N ASP A 79 10.87 6.82 -6.35
CA ASP A 79 10.38 8.20 -6.38
C ASP A 79 9.90 8.52 -7.82
N THR A 80 8.86 7.83 -8.28
CA THR A 80 8.28 8.00 -9.62
C THR A 80 6.76 8.03 -9.54
N VAL A 81 6.12 8.67 -10.52
CA VAL A 81 4.64 8.76 -10.57
C VAL A 81 3.94 7.40 -10.58
N ASP A 82 4.63 6.34 -11.00
CA ASP A 82 4.09 4.97 -10.99
C ASP A 82 4.11 4.31 -9.59
N ASN A 83 4.72 4.96 -8.63
CA ASN A 83 4.74 4.51 -7.23
C ASN A 83 4.15 5.54 -6.26
N LEU A 84 3.77 6.71 -6.76
CA LEU A 84 3.28 7.82 -5.95
C LEU A 84 1.77 8.02 -6.14
N TRP A 85 1.08 8.36 -5.04
CA TRP A 85 -0.34 8.65 -5.08
C TRP A 85 -0.74 9.71 -4.04
N PRO A 86 -1.82 10.46 -4.27
CA PRO A 86 -2.31 11.45 -3.32
C PRO A 86 -3.14 10.75 -2.23
N GLN A 87 -2.57 10.59 -1.05
CA GLN A 87 -3.27 10.05 0.10
C GLN A 87 -3.96 11.18 0.87
N PRO A 88 -5.27 11.08 1.20
CA PRO A 88 -5.94 12.08 2.01
C PRO A 88 -5.27 12.24 3.39
N VAL A 89 -4.99 13.48 3.80
CA VAL A 89 -4.34 13.78 5.10
C VAL A 89 -5.19 13.30 6.27
N ARG A 90 -6.52 13.42 6.16
CA ARG A 90 -7.47 13.02 7.21
C ARG A 90 -8.04 11.62 7.00
N ALA A 91 -7.26 10.71 6.42
CA ALA A 91 -7.67 9.32 6.26
C ALA A 91 -7.74 8.61 7.63
N ARG A 92 -8.92 8.18 8.02
CA ARG A 92 -9.16 7.34 9.19
C ARG A 92 -10.09 6.19 8.79
N PRO A 93 -9.86 4.97 9.23
CA PRO A 93 -8.79 4.50 10.13
C PRO A 93 -7.44 4.23 9.43
N TYR A 94 -7.34 4.35 8.10
CA TYR A 94 -6.20 3.89 7.28
C TYR A 94 -5.37 5.07 6.75
N GLY A 95 -4.65 5.75 7.64
CA GLY A 95 -3.76 6.86 7.29
C GLY A 95 -2.31 6.45 7.03
N ALA A 96 -1.48 7.44 6.69
CA ALA A 96 -0.06 7.24 6.42
C ALA A 96 0.71 6.71 7.64
N ASP A 97 0.26 7.04 8.86
CA ASP A 97 0.79 6.52 10.12
C ASP A 97 0.63 5.01 10.24
N ARG A 98 -0.51 4.47 9.81
CA ARG A 98 -0.78 3.02 9.81
C ARG A 98 0.08 2.30 8.77
N LYS A 99 0.22 2.89 7.61
CA LYS A 99 1.08 2.33 6.56
C LYS A 99 2.56 2.31 6.97
N GLN A 100 3.03 3.34 7.70
CA GLN A 100 4.39 3.35 8.26
C GLN A 100 4.56 2.22 9.27
N LEU A 101 3.61 2.04 10.21
CA LEU A 101 3.66 0.95 11.18
C LEU A 101 3.72 -0.43 10.51
N LEU A 102 2.93 -0.64 9.46
CA LEU A 102 3.03 -1.88 8.65
C LEU A 102 4.43 -2.06 8.08
N THR A 103 5.00 -1.00 7.51
CA THR A 103 6.35 -1.03 6.94
C THR A 103 7.38 -1.44 7.98
N ASP A 104 7.33 -0.87 9.18
CA ASP A 104 8.25 -1.17 10.29
C ASP A 104 8.13 -2.64 10.71
N VAL A 105 6.90 -3.16 10.85
CA VAL A 105 6.65 -4.57 11.19
C VAL A 105 7.16 -5.50 10.10
N MET A 106 6.96 -5.17 8.83
CA MET A 106 7.47 -5.98 7.71
C MET A 106 9.01 -5.98 7.66
N LEU A 107 9.65 -4.83 7.86
CA LEU A 107 11.12 -4.73 7.94
C LEU A 107 11.68 -5.58 9.08
N GLU A 108 11.00 -5.62 10.21
CA GLU A 108 11.39 -6.48 11.35
C GLU A 108 11.29 -7.96 10.98
N LYS A 109 10.21 -8.37 10.30
CA LYS A 109 10.05 -9.74 9.80
C LYS A 109 11.12 -10.11 8.77
N ILE A 110 11.48 -9.18 7.88
CA ILE A 110 12.54 -9.39 6.89
C ILE A 110 13.90 -9.58 7.58
N ARG A 111 14.25 -8.72 8.55
CA ARG A 111 15.50 -8.84 9.32
C ARG A 111 15.64 -10.18 10.02
N HIS A 112 14.53 -10.74 10.49
CA HIS A 112 14.50 -12.05 11.16
C HIS A 112 14.29 -13.24 10.20
N GLY A 113 14.33 -13.04 8.89
CA GLY A 113 14.14 -14.10 7.90
C GLY A 113 12.74 -14.72 7.87
N ARG A 114 11.73 -14.04 8.46
CA ARG A 114 10.34 -14.50 8.51
C ARG A 114 9.50 -14.02 7.32
N MET A 115 10.07 -13.19 6.47
CA MET A 115 9.45 -12.65 5.26
C MET A 115 10.55 -12.25 4.29
N THR A 116 10.32 -12.39 2.99
CA THR A 116 11.20 -11.80 1.98
C THR A 116 10.75 -10.38 1.62
N ILE A 117 11.66 -9.57 1.08
CA ILE A 117 11.33 -8.22 0.63
C ILE A 117 10.32 -8.25 -0.53
N GLU A 118 10.38 -9.27 -1.38
CA GLU A 118 9.46 -9.48 -2.49
C GLU A 118 8.04 -9.79 -1.99
N GLN A 119 7.91 -10.62 -0.95
CA GLN A 119 6.63 -10.90 -0.30
C GLN A 119 6.01 -9.62 0.26
N ALA A 120 6.79 -8.83 1.01
CA ALA A 120 6.33 -7.55 1.56
C ALA A 120 5.84 -6.59 0.47
N ARG A 121 6.62 -6.45 -0.62
CA ARG A 121 6.25 -5.62 -1.78
C ARG A 121 4.96 -6.08 -2.44
N GLU A 122 4.78 -7.38 -2.62
CA GLU A 122 3.59 -7.93 -3.28
C GLU A 122 2.34 -7.76 -2.43
N GLU A 123 2.42 -8.00 -1.12
CA GLU A 123 1.29 -7.82 -0.22
C GLU A 123 0.86 -6.35 -0.16
N ILE A 124 1.80 -5.40 -0.01
CA ILE A 124 1.51 -3.97 -0.04
C ILE A 124 0.92 -3.56 -1.39
N ARG A 125 1.48 -4.07 -2.49
CA ARG A 125 1.00 -3.77 -3.83
C ARG A 125 -0.41 -4.31 -4.04
N ARG A 126 -0.73 -5.49 -3.54
CA ARG A 126 -2.05 -6.10 -3.65
C ARG A 126 -3.09 -5.31 -2.86
N ASP A 127 -2.90 -5.14 -1.56
CA ASP A 127 -3.72 -4.35 -0.65
C ASP A 127 -2.97 -4.10 0.66
N TRP A 128 -2.44 -2.90 0.86
CA TRP A 128 -1.67 -2.59 2.05
C TRP A 128 -2.52 -2.58 3.33
N ILE A 129 -3.85 -2.39 3.21
CA ILE A 129 -4.76 -2.41 4.37
C ILE A 129 -5.00 -3.85 4.82
N ASP A 130 -5.22 -4.77 3.89
CA ASP A 130 -5.28 -6.20 4.22
C ASP A 130 -3.96 -6.66 4.84
N ALA A 131 -2.82 -6.27 4.26
CA ALA A 131 -1.51 -6.56 4.83
C ALA A 131 -1.35 -5.98 6.25
N PHE A 132 -1.86 -4.76 6.51
CA PHE A 132 -1.86 -4.18 7.85
C PHE A 132 -2.67 -5.02 8.84
N ILE A 133 -3.87 -5.44 8.46
CA ILE A 133 -4.73 -6.26 9.30
C ILE A 133 -4.04 -7.60 9.62
N ASP A 134 -3.41 -8.22 8.63
CA ASP A 134 -2.77 -9.52 8.78
C ASP A 134 -1.46 -9.47 9.60
N HIS A 135 -0.68 -8.40 9.50
CA HIS A 135 0.63 -8.30 10.14
C HIS A 135 0.64 -7.49 11.44
N VAL A 136 -0.23 -6.51 11.57
CA VAL A 136 -0.29 -5.58 12.72
C VAL A 136 -1.52 -5.84 13.57
N GLY A 137 -2.67 -6.11 12.96
CA GLY A 137 -3.92 -6.46 13.62
C GLY A 137 -4.92 -5.30 13.70
N MET A 138 -6.19 -5.65 13.83
CA MET A 138 -7.30 -4.69 13.90
C MET A 138 -7.34 -3.84 15.18
N VAL A 139 -6.66 -4.26 16.24
CA VAL A 139 -6.62 -3.53 17.52
C VAL A 139 -6.09 -2.10 17.37
N TYR A 140 -5.20 -1.89 16.41
CA TYR A 140 -4.62 -0.59 16.11
C TYR A 140 -5.49 0.32 15.21
N LEU A 141 -6.69 -0.12 14.85
CA LEU A 141 -7.62 0.65 14.01
C LEU A 141 -8.68 1.42 14.81
N LYS A 142 -8.61 1.37 16.15
CA LYS A 142 -9.52 2.11 17.05
C LYS A 142 -9.12 3.57 17.18
#